data_ff378c35a2781b3147aa6c4ff80fa62c
#
_entry.id   ff378c35a2781b3147aa6c4ff80fa62c
#
_cell.length_a   1.000
_cell.length_b   1.000
_cell.length_c   1.000
_cell.angle_alpha   90.00
_cell.angle_beta   90.00
_cell.angle_gamma   90.00
#
_symmetry.space_group_name_H-M   'P 1'
#
loop_
_entity.id
_entity.type
_entity.pdbx_description
1 polymer ?
#
loop_
_entity_poly.entity_id
_entity_poly.type
_entity_poly.pdbx_seq_one_letter_code
_entity_poly.pdbx_strand_id
1 'polypeptide(L)'
;MNYKFYDENKKETKALNLVMKLMDSLSDINNVNKNRIYVSGLSNGGMGTFEMLYRRPNMFAAGVPICGGANPKTAKLFAKNTPVWIFHGAKDNVVHPLYSVSMVEAIIKAGGKPKFTLYDNVNHDSWTNAFKEKDFFKWIYSQKKSD
;
A
#
# COMPACT_ATOMS: atom_id res chain seq x y z
N MET A 1 -19.88 -3.33 -1.06
CA MET A 1 -18.63 -3.51 -0.31
C MET A 1 -18.76 -2.86 1.06
N ASN A 2 -18.40 -3.56 2.12
CA ASN A 2 -18.50 -3.02 3.47
C ASN A 2 -17.13 -2.51 3.93
N TYR A 3 -16.86 -1.20 3.72
CA TYR A 3 -15.62 -0.56 4.14
C TYR A 3 -15.58 -0.19 5.63
N LYS A 4 -16.44 -0.79 6.47
CA LYS A 4 -16.50 -0.49 7.91
C LYS A 4 -15.17 -0.73 8.66
N PHE A 5 -14.28 -1.53 8.07
CA PHE A 5 -12.95 -1.80 8.66
C PHE A 5 -11.96 -0.64 8.44
N TYR A 6 -12.24 0.30 7.54
CA TYR A 6 -11.31 1.33 7.06
C TYR A 6 -11.91 2.72 7.21
N ASP A 7 -12.38 3.02 8.41
CA ASP A 7 -12.86 4.36 8.73
C ASP A 7 -11.64 5.22 9.08
N GLU A 8 -11.38 6.22 8.26
CA GLU A 8 -10.27 7.17 8.45
C GLU A 8 -10.35 7.95 9.75
N ASN A 9 -11.53 8.00 10.38
CA ASN A 9 -11.76 8.68 11.65
C ASN A 9 -11.49 7.75 12.86
N LYS A 10 -11.31 6.46 12.66
CA LYS A 10 -10.96 5.54 13.74
C LYS A 10 -9.47 5.60 14.04
N LYS A 11 -9.15 5.44 15.33
CA LYS A 11 -7.78 5.15 15.73
C LYS A 11 -7.31 3.85 15.09
N GLU A 12 -6.03 3.81 14.79
CA GLU A 12 -5.34 2.61 14.37
C GLU A 12 -5.43 1.50 15.43
N THR A 13 -5.32 0.25 14.99
CA THR A 13 -5.20 -0.88 15.92
C THR A 13 -3.92 -0.77 16.75
N LYS A 14 -3.89 -1.41 17.93
CA LYS A 14 -2.67 -1.48 18.75
C LYS A 14 -1.47 -2.01 17.97
N ALA A 15 -1.68 -3.04 17.13
CA ALA A 15 -0.64 -3.62 16.30
C ALA A 15 -0.07 -2.60 15.30
N LEU A 16 -0.94 -1.91 14.55
CA LEU A 16 -0.50 -0.90 13.60
C LEU A 16 0.19 0.29 14.29
N ASN A 17 -0.32 0.72 15.45
CA ASN A 17 0.32 1.77 16.25
C ASN A 17 1.75 1.39 16.66
N LEU A 18 1.97 0.13 17.09
CA LEU A 18 3.29 -0.37 17.43
C LEU A 18 4.22 -0.39 16.21
N VAL A 19 3.73 -0.84 15.05
CA VAL A 19 4.50 -0.81 13.80
C VAL A 19 4.89 0.61 13.43
N MET A 20 3.95 1.58 13.50
CA MET A 20 4.25 2.98 13.20
C MET A 20 5.27 3.58 14.15
N LYS A 21 5.17 3.31 15.46
CA LYS A 21 6.16 3.74 16.45
C LYS A 21 7.55 3.13 16.21
N LEU A 22 7.59 1.84 15.85
CA LEU A 22 8.85 1.20 15.49
C LEU A 22 9.46 1.87 14.26
N MET A 23 8.66 2.17 13.24
CA MET A 23 9.15 2.85 12.04
C MET A 23 9.63 4.27 12.35
N ASP A 24 8.90 5.02 13.18
CA ASP A 24 9.35 6.35 13.64
C ASP A 24 10.73 6.23 14.32
N SER A 25 10.88 5.28 15.25
CA SER A 25 12.16 5.04 15.96
C SER A 25 13.29 4.64 15.03
N LEU A 26 13.04 3.72 14.07
CA LEU A 26 14.03 3.28 13.11
C LEU A 26 14.40 4.37 12.12
N SER A 27 13.45 5.22 11.72
CA SER A 27 13.71 6.31 10.79
C SER A 27 14.59 7.42 11.40
N ASP A 28 14.70 7.48 12.72
CA ASP A 28 15.56 8.44 13.42
C ASP A 28 17.01 7.95 13.62
N ILE A 29 17.31 6.73 13.20
CA ILE A 29 18.68 6.22 13.19
C ILE A 29 19.48 6.93 12.10
N ASN A 30 20.70 7.41 12.43
CA ASN A 30 21.53 8.27 11.57
C ASN A 30 21.81 7.72 10.17
N ASN A 31 21.74 6.40 9.95
CA ASN A 31 22.07 5.78 8.67
C ASN A 31 20.83 5.48 7.80
N VAL A 32 19.63 5.88 8.22
CA VAL A 32 18.41 5.68 7.43
C VAL A 32 18.19 6.82 6.46
N ASN A 33 18.09 6.50 5.19
CA ASN A 33 17.71 7.48 4.17
C ASN A 33 16.18 7.69 4.20
N LYS A 34 15.75 8.78 4.84
CA LYS A 34 14.32 9.12 5.00
C LYS A 34 13.59 9.32 3.67
N ASN A 35 14.31 9.56 2.56
CA ASN A 35 13.72 9.67 1.23
C ASN A 35 13.57 8.32 0.50
N ARG A 36 13.95 7.21 1.15
CA ARG A 36 13.89 5.85 0.60
C ARG A 36 13.29 4.84 1.59
N ILE A 37 12.24 5.22 2.28
CA ILE A 37 11.46 4.33 3.14
C ILE A 37 10.29 3.79 2.32
N TYR A 38 10.11 2.48 2.31
CA TYR A 38 9.08 1.80 1.54
C TYR A 38 8.19 0.98 2.46
N VAL A 39 6.92 0.81 2.08
CA VAL A 39 5.99 -0.04 2.82
C VAL A 39 5.35 -1.06 1.89
N SER A 40 5.32 -2.31 2.34
CA SER A 40 4.66 -3.41 1.65
C SER A 40 3.99 -4.35 2.64
N GLY A 41 2.99 -5.07 2.18
CA GLY A 41 2.30 -6.08 2.99
C GLY A 41 1.32 -6.90 2.18
N LEU A 42 0.98 -8.07 2.71
CA LEU A 42 0.15 -9.10 2.10
C LEU A 42 -1.17 -9.21 2.83
N SER A 43 -2.30 -9.34 2.15
CA SER A 43 -3.62 -9.56 2.75
C SER A 43 -3.95 -8.48 3.80
N ASN A 44 -4.08 -8.83 5.08
CA ASN A 44 -4.19 -7.86 6.17
C ASN A 44 -3.02 -6.86 6.19
N GLY A 45 -1.82 -7.30 5.83
CA GLY A 45 -0.67 -6.42 5.65
C GLY A 45 -0.79 -5.50 4.44
N GLY A 46 -1.45 -5.94 3.37
CA GLY A 46 -1.81 -5.10 2.21
C GLY A 46 -2.80 -4.00 2.60
N MET A 47 -3.76 -4.34 3.45
CA MET A 47 -4.68 -3.37 4.07
C MET A 47 -3.92 -2.39 4.98
N GLY A 48 -3.03 -2.91 5.83
CA GLY A 48 -2.14 -2.11 6.68
C GLY A 48 -1.22 -1.19 5.88
N THR A 49 -0.75 -1.65 4.71
CA THR A 49 0.04 -0.82 3.79
C THR A 49 -0.75 0.43 3.37
N PHE A 50 -1.97 0.29 2.89
CA PHE A 50 -2.82 1.43 2.58
C PHE A 50 -3.07 2.32 3.81
N GLU A 51 -3.31 1.70 4.98
CA GLU A 51 -3.55 2.45 6.21
C GLU A 51 -2.32 3.27 6.62
N MET A 52 -1.12 2.73 6.51
CA MET A 52 0.12 3.46 6.75
C MET A 52 0.32 4.60 5.76
N LEU A 53 0.00 4.40 4.48
CA LEU A 53 0.10 5.45 3.45
C LEU A 53 -0.76 6.67 3.80
N TYR A 54 -2.01 6.48 4.22
CA TYR A 54 -2.85 7.65 4.53
C TYR A 54 -2.60 8.24 5.92
N ARG A 55 -2.13 7.45 6.89
CA ARG A 55 -1.78 7.95 8.24
C ARG A 55 -0.41 8.63 8.29
N ARG A 56 0.47 8.31 7.36
CA ARG A 56 1.83 8.86 7.23
C ARG A 56 2.11 9.28 5.78
N PRO A 57 1.34 10.23 5.22
CA PRO A 57 1.32 10.51 3.77
C PRO A 57 2.67 11.02 3.22
N ASN A 58 3.56 11.49 4.09
CA ASN A 58 4.88 12.01 3.68
C ASN A 58 6.04 11.08 4.10
N MET A 59 5.74 9.91 4.68
CA MET A 59 6.80 9.04 5.19
C MET A 59 7.41 8.17 4.09
N PHE A 60 6.61 7.66 3.17
CA PHE A 60 7.02 6.61 2.25
C PHE A 60 7.36 7.12 0.85
N ALA A 61 8.46 6.60 0.29
CA ALA A 61 8.84 6.81 -1.10
C ALA A 61 8.00 5.96 -2.06
N ALA A 62 7.50 4.82 -1.62
CA ALA A 62 6.54 3.99 -2.34
C ALA A 62 5.77 3.05 -1.41
N GLY A 63 4.58 2.61 -1.88
CA GLY A 63 3.78 1.58 -1.25
C GLY A 63 3.49 0.41 -2.19
N VAL A 64 3.53 -0.82 -1.66
CA VAL A 64 3.23 -2.04 -2.43
C VAL A 64 2.23 -2.90 -1.65
N PRO A 65 0.94 -2.57 -1.70
CA PRO A 65 -0.11 -3.42 -1.13
C PRO A 65 -0.39 -4.61 -2.06
N ILE A 66 -0.41 -5.83 -1.49
CA ILE A 66 -0.68 -7.07 -2.21
C ILE A 66 -1.95 -7.70 -1.63
N CYS A 67 -2.93 -8.07 -2.48
CA CYS A 67 -4.24 -8.63 -2.14
C CYS A 67 -4.90 -7.91 -0.95
N GLY A 68 -4.85 -6.59 -0.94
CA GLY A 68 -5.42 -5.74 0.09
C GLY A 68 -6.50 -4.80 -0.43
N GLY A 69 -6.88 -3.86 0.41
CA GLY A 69 -7.81 -2.79 0.07
C GLY A 69 -7.93 -1.78 1.20
N ALA A 70 -8.61 -0.68 0.94
CA ALA A 70 -8.87 0.36 1.95
C ALA A 70 -10.15 1.12 1.60
N ASN A 71 -10.51 2.10 2.43
CA ASN A 71 -11.55 3.06 2.09
C ASN A 71 -11.05 3.98 0.95
N PRO A 72 -11.69 3.99 -0.23
CA PRO A 72 -11.27 4.82 -1.36
C PRO A 72 -11.13 6.31 -1.04
N LYS A 73 -11.89 6.82 -0.07
CA LYS A 73 -11.82 8.23 0.38
C LYS A 73 -10.44 8.61 0.91
N THR A 74 -9.66 7.64 1.40
CA THR A 74 -8.32 7.88 1.96
C THR A 74 -7.26 8.13 0.89
N ALA A 75 -7.51 7.75 -0.37
CA ALA A 75 -6.57 7.90 -1.48
C ALA A 75 -6.09 9.34 -1.66
N LYS A 76 -6.97 10.32 -1.47
CA LYS A 76 -6.66 11.76 -1.59
C LYS A 76 -5.53 12.23 -0.68
N LEU A 77 -5.24 11.49 0.41
CA LEU A 77 -4.24 11.87 1.41
C LEU A 77 -2.80 11.55 0.96
N PHE A 78 -2.61 10.56 0.07
CA PHE A 78 -1.27 10.12 -0.33
C PHE A 78 -1.05 10.03 -1.85
N ALA A 79 -2.12 9.98 -2.64
CA ALA A 79 -2.07 9.63 -4.06
C ALA A 79 -1.11 10.50 -4.91
N LYS A 80 -0.99 11.79 -4.59
CA LYS A 80 -0.13 12.71 -5.34
C LYS A 80 1.36 12.58 -4.97
N ASN A 81 1.63 12.14 -3.74
CA ASN A 81 2.97 12.21 -3.16
C ASN A 81 3.65 10.83 -3.11
N THR A 82 2.87 9.74 -3.11
CA THR A 82 3.43 8.39 -2.93
C THR A 82 3.06 7.49 -4.09
N PRO A 83 4.02 7.08 -4.92
CA PRO A 83 3.83 6.04 -5.93
C PRO A 83 3.36 4.74 -5.29
N VAL A 84 2.39 4.06 -5.93
CA VAL A 84 1.86 2.80 -5.43
C VAL A 84 1.82 1.77 -6.56
N TRP A 85 2.31 0.56 -6.28
CA TRP A 85 2.14 -0.58 -7.15
C TRP A 85 1.31 -1.64 -6.43
N ILE A 86 0.10 -1.85 -6.91
CA ILE A 86 -0.91 -2.72 -6.32
C ILE A 86 -0.92 -4.06 -7.06
N PHE A 87 -0.97 -5.16 -6.31
CA PHE A 87 -1.07 -6.52 -6.86
C PHE A 87 -2.30 -7.24 -6.31
N HIS A 88 -2.97 -8.03 -7.16
CA HIS A 88 -4.10 -8.86 -6.73
C HIS A 88 -4.30 -10.07 -7.66
N GLY A 89 -4.87 -11.14 -7.12
CA GLY A 89 -5.36 -12.27 -7.89
C GLY A 89 -6.80 -12.04 -8.34
N ALA A 90 -7.11 -12.26 -9.63
CA ALA A 90 -8.45 -12.06 -10.17
C ALA A 90 -9.48 -13.05 -9.61
N LYS A 91 -9.03 -14.22 -9.13
CA LYS A 91 -9.86 -15.27 -8.51
C LYS A 91 -9.81 -15.26 -6.98
N ASP A 92 -9.31 -14.19 -6.36
CA ASP A 92 -9.21 -14.08 -4.90
C ASP A 92 -10.61 -14.15 -4.27
N ASN A 93 -10.87 -15.25 -3.55
CA ASN A 93 -12.12 -15.51 -2.86
C ASN A 93 -12.08 -15.19 -1.34
N VAL A 94 -10.95 -14.71 -0.84
CA VAL A 94 -10.75 -14.28 0.56
C VAL A 94 -10.86 -12.76 0.66
N VAL A 95 -10.08 -12.04 -0.14
CA VAL A 95 -10.16 -10.59 -0.29
C VAL A 95 -10.54 -10.27 -1.73
N HIS A 96 -11.77 -9.88 -1.94
CA HIS A 96 -12.29 -9.67 -3.29
C HIS A 96 -11.48 -8.62 -4.06
N PRO A 97 -11.03 -8.88 -5.31
CA PRO A 97 -10.14 -7.99 -6.05
C PRO A 97 -10.70 -6.58 -6.31
N LEU A 98 -12.02 -6.41 -6.27
CA LEU A 98 -12.64 -5.10 -6.35
C LEU A 98 -12.20 -4.12 -5.25
N TYR A 99 -11.68 -4.58 -4.13
CA TYR A 99 -11.09 -3.68 -3.13
C TYR A 99 -9.84 -2.97 -3.66
N SER A 100 -8.95 -3.72 -4.34
CA SER A 100 -7.79 -3.12 -5.01
C SER A 100 -8.21 -2.25 -6.20
N VAL A 101 -9.15 -2.71 -7.03
CA VAL A 101 -9.67 -1.94 -8.17
C VAL A 101 -10.24 -0.59 -7.72
N SER A 102 -11.03 -0.58 -6.64
CA SER A 102 -11.60 0.66 -6.08
C SER A 102 -10.52 1.63 -5.59
N MET A 103 -9.42 1.09 -5.04
CA MET A 103 -8.28 1.92 -4.63
C MET A 103 -7.52 2.48 -5.84
N VAL A 104 -7.33 1.70 -6.90
CA VAL A 104 -6.74 2.17 -8.16
C VAL A 104 -7.54 3.34 -8.72
N GLU A 105 -8.86 3.17 -8.84
CA GLU A 105 -9.76 4.22 -9.31
C GLU A 105 -9.67 5.50 -8.45
N ALA A 106 -9.70 5.33 -7.13
CA ALA A 106 -9.64 6.44 -6.19
C ALA A 106 -8.30 7.20 -6.26
N ILE A 107 -7.18 6.47 -6.40
CA ILE A 107 -5.85 7.06 -6.55
C ILE A 107 -5.78 7.87 -7.85
N ILE A 108 -6.30 7.35 -8.97
CA ILE A 108 -6.35 8.06 -10.25
C ILE A 108 -7.20 9.33 -10.12
N LYS A 109 -8.41 9.23 -9.54
CA LYS A 109 -9.29 10.39 -9.30
C LYS A 109 -8.66 11.46 -8.42
N ALA A 110 -7.79 11.05 -7.49
CA ALA A 110 -7.03 11.95 -6.62
C ALA A 110 -5.77 12.54 -7.30
N GLY A 111 -5.52 12.23 -8.57
CA GLY A 111 -4.38 12.75 -9.35
C GLY A 111 -3.11 11.92 -9.22
N GLY A 112 -3.15 10.74 -8.61
CA GLY A 112 -2.04 9.79 -8.56
C GLY A 112 -1.94 8.93 -9.82
N LYS A 113 -0.82 8.22 -9.96
CA LYS A 113 -0.55 7.31 -11.10
C LYS A 113 -0.19 5.92 -10.56
N PRO A 114 -1.17 5.13 -10.07
CA PRO A 114 -0.87 3.82 -9.51
C PRO A 114 -0.49 2.84 -10.62
N LYS A 115 0.46 1.95 -10.35
CA LYS A 115 0.69 0.74 -11.12
C LYS A 115 -0.21 -0.36 -10.54
N PHE A 116 -0.87 -1.15 -11.40
CA PHE A 116 -1.73 -2.25 -10.98
C PHE A 116 -1.46 -3.49 -11.81
N THR A 117 -1.23 -4.61 -11.13
CA THR A 117 -1.09 -5.93 -11.74
C THR A 117 -2.17 -6.85 -11.18
N LEU A 118 -3.07 -7.28 -12.05
CA LEU A 118 -4.11 -8.27 -11.74
C LEU A 118 -3.76 -9.58 -12.43
N TYR A 119 -3.62 -10.66 -11.65
CA TYR A 119 -3.25 -11.98 -12.16
C TYR A 119 -4.50 -12.82 -12.43
N ASP A 120 -4.80 -13.16 -13.69
CA ASP A 120 -6.04 -13.79 -14.15
C ASP A 120 -6.43 -15.05 -13.40
N ASN A 121 -5.51 -15.97 -13.21
CA ASN A 121 -5.79 -17.30 -12.67
C ASN A 121 -5.25 -17.48 -11.23
N VAL A 122 -4.99 -16.39 -10.53
CA VAL A 122 -4.43 -16.41 -9.18
C VAL A 122 -5.51 -16.13 -8.16
N ASN A 123 -5.52 -16.91 -7.08
CA ASN A 123 -6.37 -16.73 -5.92
C ASN A 123 -5.71 -15.78 -4.91
N HIS A 124 -5.90 -15.98 -3.60
CA HIS A 124 -5.44 -15.08 -2.55
C HIS A 124 -3.91 -14.97 -2.44
N ASP A 125 -3.16 -15.99 -2.82
CA ASP A 125 -1.70 -16.07 -2.73
C ASP A 125 -0.93 -15.28 -3.81
N SER A 126 -1.50 -14.19 -4.30
CA SER A 126 -0.93 -13.35 -5.37
C SER A 126 0.45 -12.76 -5.05
N TRP A 127 0.89 -12.78 -3.78
CA TRP A 127 2.25 -12.39 -3.38
C TRP A 127 3.33 -13.28 -3.99
N THR A 128 3.03 -14.57 -4.20
CA THR A 128 3.97 -15.49 -4.86
C THR A 128 4.30 -15.02 -6.29
N ASN A 129 3.32 -14.50 -7.00
CA ASN A 129 3.49 -13.91 -8.33
C ASN A 129 4.14 -12.53 -8.24
N ALA A 130 3.68 -11.68 -7.32
CA ALA A 130 4.19 -10.32 -7.16
C ALA A 130 5.71 -10.29 -6.90
N PHE A 131 6.22 -11.15 -6.01
CA PHE A 131 7.66 -11.21 -5.74
C PHE A 131 8.50 -11.83 -6.86
N LYS A 132 7.86 -12.51 -7.83
CA LYS A 132 8.51 -13.02 -9.06
C LYS A 132 8.50 -12.00 -10.19
N GLU A 133 7.81 -10.87 -10.04
CA GLU A 133 7.82 -9.82 -11.06
C GLU A 133 9.26 -9.32 -11.30
N LYS A 134 9.69 -9.40 -12.54
CA LYS A 134 11.07 -9.04 -12.95
C LYS A 134 11.48 -7.63 -12.51
N ASP A 135 10.53 -6.70 -12.51
CA ASP A 135 10.79 -5.31 -12.20
C ASP A 135 10.40 -4.91 -10.77
N PHE A 136 9.98 -5.86 -9.92
CA PHE A 136 9.47 -5.56 -8.57
C PHE A 136 10.45 -4.72 -7.75
N PHE A 137 11.65 -5.24 -7.51
CA PHE A 137 12.67 -4.54 -6.72
C PHE A 137 13.25 -3.35 -7.46
N LYS A 138 13.43 -3.44 -8.78
CA LYS A 138 13.90 -2.33 -9.61
C LYS A 138 12.95 -1.14 -9.51
N TRP A 139 11.64 -1.38 -9.59
CA TRP A 139 10.64 -0.34 -9.46
C TRP A 139 10.64 0.28 -8.07
N ILE A 140 10.62 -0.52 -6.99
CA ILE A 140 10.63 -0.01 -5.61
C ILE A 140 11.86 0.88 -5.40
N TYR A 141 13.05 0.40 -5.72
CA TYR A 141 14.30 1.14 -5.48
C TYR A 141 14.48 2.33 -6.42
N SER A 142 13.75 2.44 -7.51
CA SER A 142 13.74 3.64 -8.35
C SER A 142 12.93 4.78 -7.73
N GLN A 143 12.07 4.50 -6.76
CA GLN A 143 11.26 5.53 -6.11
C GLN A 143 12.07 6.26 -5.03
N LYS A 144 11.99 7.58 -5.06
CA LYS A 144 12.60 8.47 -4.06
C LYS A 144 11.65 9.64 -3.83
N LYS A 145 11.49 10.07 -2.58
CA LYS A 145 10.77 11.32 -2.31
C LYS A 145 11.57 12.50 -2.84
N SER A 146 10.87 13.51 -3.31
CA SER A 146 11.49 14.82 -3.58
C SER A 146 11.91 15.44 -2.24
N ASP A 147 13.06 16.08 -2.25
CA ASP A 147 13.53 16.87 -1.11
C ASP A 147 12.60 18.07 -0.90
#